data_5f0e6f6cb4b97ba3d75d008c94e276ee
#
_entry.id   5f0e6f6cb4b97ba3d75d008c94e276ee
#
_cell.length_a   1.000
_cell.length_b   1.000
_cell.length_c   1.000
_cell.angle_alpha   90.00
_cell.angle_beta   90.00
_cell.angle_gamma   90.00
#
_symmetry.space_group_name_H-M   'P 1'
#
loop_
_entity.id
_entity.type
_entity.pdbx_description
1 polymer ?
#
loop_
_entity_poly.entity_id
_entity_poly.type
_entity_poly.pdbx_seq_one_letter_code
_entity_poly.pdbx_strand_id
1 'polypeptide(L)'
;MAKAPAVIKKRTRSVGKLPFMGYRRENGRVGIRNHVIVLPLDDLSNSAAEAVANNIKGTMALPHAYGRLQFGEDLALHFRTLIGTGCNANVAAVVVIGIEPGWTARVVDGIAKTGKPVQGFAIEGNGDLKTIEAASRVAQQFVMWATEKQREQCTIDELWVSTKCGESDTTSGLASCPTVGNLIDKIDPLGATTCFGETSELTGAETEMVKRALDRKVADKFMGVFNAYQSMIERYKTDDLSDSQPTKGNIAGGLTTIEEKAFGNFQKIGHKTKYVDVLGPAETPAKGSGLYFMDTSSAAAECVTQQAAAGFVVHLF
;
A
#
# COMPACT_ATOMS: atom_id res chain seq x y z
N MET A 1 18.97 -32.54 8.39
CA MET A 1 17.80 -32.36 9.29
C MET A 1 17.52 -30.88 9.39
N ALA A 2 16.49 -30.40 8.69
CA ALA A 2 16.08 -29.01 8.69
C ALA A 2 15.30 -28.72 9.98
N LYS A 3 15.73 -27.69 10.74
CA LYS A 3 15.01 -27.23 11.94
C LYS A 3 13.68 -26.59 11.52
N ALA A 4 12.58 -27.06 12.13
CA ALA A 4 11.27 -26.48 11.98
C ALA A 4 11.26 -24.98 12.34
N PRO A 5 10.46 -24.14 11.64
CA PRO A 5 10.37 -22.72 11.95
C PRO A 5 9.77 -22.52 13.35
N ALA A 6 10.38 -21.61 14.11
CA ALA A 6 9.93 -21.27 15.45
C ALA A 6 8.49 -20.72 15.41
N VAL A 7 7.60 -21.34 16.16
CA VAL A 7 6.22 -20.89 16.38
C VAL A 7 6.27 -19.52 17.06
N ILE A 8 5.87 -18.47 16.35
CA ILE A 8 5.75 -17.12 16.90
C ILE A 8 4.62 -17.14 17.91
N LYS A 9 4.95 -17.01 19.20
CA LYS A 9 3.97 -16.87 20.28
C LYS A 9 3.12 -15.60 20.00
N LYS A 10 1.84 -15.79 19.68
CA LYS A 10 0.86 -14.70 19.64
C LYS A 10 0.93 -13.96 20.96
N ARG A 11 1.19 -12.66 20.91
CA ARG A 11 1.09 -11.76 22.06
C ARG A 11 -0.39 -11.64 22.44
N THR A 12 -0.87 -12.54 23.30
CA THR A 12 -2.20 -12.44 23.92
C THR A 12 -2.16 -11.35 24.99
N ARG A 13 -2.51 -10.12 24.63
CA ARG A 13 -3.02 -9.15 25.59
C ARG A 13 -4.53 -9.10 25.44
N SER A 14 -5.26 -9.43 26.48
CA SER A 14 -6.71 -9.25 26.60
C SER A 14 -7.02 -7.76 26.87
N VAL A 15 -6.84 -6.92 25.86
CA VAL A 15 -7.46 -5.60 25.82
C VAL A 15 -8.78 -5.79 25.08
N GLY A 16 -9.89 -5.25 25.59
CA GLY A 16 -11.21 -5.42 24.99
C GLY A 16 -11.18 -5.16 23.49
N LYS A 17 -11.68 -6.11 22.71
CA LYS A 17 -11.69 -6.01 21.25
C LYS A 17 -12.62 -4.88 20.84
N LEU A 18 -12.08 -3.76 20.35
CA LEU A 18 -12.87 -2.68 19.79
C LEU A 18 -13.48 -3.14 18.46
N PRO A 19 -14.83 -3.16 18.34
CA PRO A 19 -15.50 -3.64 17.15
C PRO A 19 -15.58 -2.54 16.07
N PHE A 20 -15.61 -2.99 14.79
CA PHE A 20 -16.02 -2.18 13.66
C PHE A 20 -16.79 -3.04 12.65
N MET A 21 -17.47 -2.42 11.69
CA MET A 21 -18.22 -3.11 10.65
C MET A 21 -17.39 -3.15 9.36
N GLY A 22 -16.97 -4.36 8.93
CA GLY A 22 -16.11 -4.60 7.78
C GLY A 22 -16.66 -5.68 6.84
N TYR A 23 -16.06 -5.79 5.66
CA TYR A 23 -16.31 -6.86 4.70
C TYR A 23 -15.22 -7.91 4.81
N ARG A 24 -15.57 -9.11 5.29
CA ARG A 24 -14.63 -10.23 5.32
C ARG A 24 -14.51 -10.85 3.94
N ARG A 25 -13.28 -11.02 3.49
CA ARG A 25 -12.95 -11.64 2.21
C ARG A 25 -12.69 -13.14 2.37
N GLU A 26 -12.67 -13.83 1.25
CA GLU A 26 -12.51 -15.28 1.14
C GLU A 26 -11.21 -15.78 1.81
N ASN A 27 -10.16 -14.98 1.82
CA ASN A 27 -8.89 -15.25 2.51
C ASN A 27 -8.85 -14.82 3.99
N GLY A 28 -10.00 -14.41 4.56
CA GLY A 28 -10.12 -13.96 5.94
C GLY A 28 -9.70 -12.51 6.21
N ARG A 29 -9.14 -11.79 5.22
CA ARG A 29 -8.80 -10.36 5.36
C ARG A 29 -10.06 -9.51 5.40
N VAL A 30 -9.99 -8.37 6.12
CA VAL A 30 -11.13 -7.48 6.29
C VAL A 30 -10.89 -6.15 5.59
N GLY A 31 -11.85 -5.75 4.76
CA GLY A 31 -11.92 -4.44 4.12
C GLY A 31 -12.99 -3.55 4.72
N ILE A 32 -12.87 -2.26 4.53
CA ILE A 32 -13.86 -1.25 4.94
C ILE A 32 -14.68 -0.73 3.75
N ARG A 33 -14.34 -1.16 2.55
CA ARG A 33 -15.00 -0.86 1.27
C ARG A 33 -15.33 -2.16 0.54
N ASN A 34 -16.13 -2.04 -0.54
CA ASN A 34 -16.60 -3.18 -1.31
C ASN A 34 -16.58 -2.85 -2.82
N HIS A 35 -15.41 -2.42 -3.31
CA HIS A 35 -15.25 -1.97 -4.69
C HIS A 35 -15.20 -3.13 -5.67
N VAL A 36 -15.82 -2.97 -6.83
CA VAL A 36 -15.53 -3.76 -8.03
C VAL A 36 -14.64 -2.91 -8.91
N ILE A 37 -13.43 -3.38 -9.18
CA ILE A 37 -12.46 -2.61 -9.97
C ILE A 37 -12.27 -3.20 -11.35
N VAL A 38 -11.98 -2.31 -12.32
CA VAL A 38 -11.47 -2.67 -13.63
C VAL A 38 -10.00 -2.24 -13.66
N LEU A 39 -9.12 -3.23 -13.70
CA LEU A 39 -7.69 -3.06 -13.54
C LEU A 39 -7.00 -3.20 -14.90
N PRO A 40 -6.55 -2.10 -15.53
CA PRO A 40 -5.69 -2.18 -16.70
C PRO A 40 -4.30 -2.66 -16.31
N LEU A 41 -3.64 -3.44 -17.18
CA LEU A 41 -2.29 -3.93 -16.96
C LEU A 41 -1.20 -3.00 -17.48
N ASP A 42 -1.54 -2.16 -18.41
CA ASP A 42 -0.67 -1.23 -19.10
C ASP A 42 -1.46 0.00 -19.55
N ASP A 43 -0.75 1.07 -19.89
CA ASP A 43 -1.34 2.34 -20.31
C ASP A 43 -2.22 2.21 -21.56
N LEU A 44 -1.93 1.27 -22.45
CA LEU A 44 -2.70 1.04 -23.68
C LEU A 44 -4.08 0.42 -23.39
N SER A 45 -4.23 -0.28 -22.28
CA SER A 45 -5.51 -0.86 -21.85
C SER A 45 -6.37 0.08 -20.99
N ASN A 46 -5.87 1.27 -20.63
CA ASN A 46 -6.61 2.25 -19.84
C ASN A 46 -7.96 2.62 -20.44
N SER A 47 -7.98 2.95 -21.73
CA SER A 47 -9.23 3.38 -22.41
C SER A 47 -10.30 2.30 -22.38
N ALA A 48 -9.92 1.04 -22.56
CA ALA A 48 -10.85 -0.08 -22.46
C ALA A 48 -11.38 -0.26 -21.03
N ALA A 49 -10.51 -0.14 -20.02
CA ALA A 49 -10.91 -0.22 -18.62
C ALA A 49 -11.86 0.91 -18.22
N GLU A 50 -11.57 2.13 -18.64
CA GLU A 50 -12.44 3.30 -18.41
C GLU A 50 -13.78 3.16 -19.11
N ALA A 51 -13.81 2.64 -20.35
CA ALA A 51 -15.05 2.38 -21.08
C ALA A 51 -15.94 1.39 -20.33
N VAL A 52 -15.37 0.30 -19.80
CA VAL A 52 -16.12 -0.67 -18.97
C VAL A 52 -16.68 0.02 -17.72
N ALA A 53 -15.85 0.81 -17.01
CA ALA A 53 -16.29 1.49 -15.79
C ALA A 53 -17.37 2.56 -16.06
N ASN A 54 -17.31 3.22 -17.20
CA ASN A 54 -18.34 4.17 -17.62
C ASN A 54 -19.67 3.49 -17.98
N ASN A 55 -19.59 2.30 -18.59
CA ASN A 55 -20.77 1.52 -18.96
C ASN A 55 -21.46 0.88 -17.74
N ILE A 56 -20.71 0.44 -16.76
CA ILE A 56 -21.24 -0.36 -15.63
C ILE A 56 -21.11 0.44 -14.33
N LYS A 57 -22.19 1.03 -13.89
CA LYS A 57 -22.24 1.76 -12.61
C LYS A 57 -21.94 0.81 -11.43
N GLY A 58 -21.14 1.28 -10.48
CA GLY A 58 -20.66 0.48 -9.34
C GLY A 58 -19.29 -0.13 -9.57
N THR A 59 -18.69 0.07 -10.74
CA THR A 59 -17.29 -0.24 -11.01
C THR A 59 -16.41 1.00 -10.99
N MET A 60 -15.10 0.81 -10.86
CA MET A 60 -14.09 1.87 -10.90
C MET A 60 -12.88 1.38 -11.69
N ALA A 61 -12.51 2.08 -12.74
CA ALA A 61 -11.23 1.85 -13.42
C ALA A 61 -10.08 2.45 -12.62
N LEU A 62 -8.91 1.81 -12.70
CA LEU A 62 -7.68 2.28 -12.07
C LEU A 62 -6.59 2.53 -13.14
N PRO A 63 -6.78 3.55 -14.00
CA PRO A 63 -5.82 3.85 -15.06
C PRO A 63 -4.47 4.28 -14.49
N HIS A 64 -3.39 3.96 -15.20
CA HIS A 64 -2.02 4.35 -14.83
C HIS A 64 -1.16 4.59 -16.07
N ALA A 65 -0.03 5.25 -15.90
CA ALA A 65 0.85 5.65 -17.00
C ALA A 65 1.92 4.61 -17.39
N TYR A 66 1.96 3.46 -16.74
CA TYR A 66 3.02 2.47 -16.95
C TYR A 66 2.71 1.57 -18.16
N GLY A 67 3.65 1.52 -19.11
CA GLY A 67 3.60 0.65 -20.29
C GLY A 67 4.18 -0.75 -20.04
N ARG A 68 4.65 -1.39 -21.12
CA ARG A 68 5.13 -2.79 -21.12
C ARG A 68 6.64 -2.92 -21.29
N LEU A 69 7.40 -1.90 -21.00
CA LEU A 69 8.84 -1.88 -21.25
C LEU A 69 9.68 -2.07 -19.98
N GLN A 70 9.05 -2.44 -18.86
CA GLN A 70 9.77 -2.74 -17.63
C GLN A 70 10.50 -4.08 -17.73
N PHE A 71 11.59 -4.18 -16.98
CA PHE A 71 12.36 -5.41 -16.83
C PHE A 71 12.99 -5.50 -15.43
N GLY A 72 13.48 -6.70 -15.05
CA GLY A 72 14.12 -6.91 -13.76
C GLY A 72 13.19 -6.57 -12.57
N GLU A 73 13.73 -5.86 -11.60
CA GLU A 73 13.01 -5.47 -10.38
C GLU A 73 11.85 -4.49 -10.65
N ASP A 74 11.98 -3.62 -11.65
CA ASP A 74 10.91 -2.72 -12.04
C ASP A 74 9.68 -3.50 -12.55
N LEU A 75 9.90 -4.52 -13.41
CA LEU A 75 8.82 -5.41 -13.84
C LEU A 75 8.24 -6.23 -12.68
N ALA A 76 9.08 -6.68 -11.75
CA ALA A 76 8.64 -7.40 -10.57
C ALA A 76 7.75 -6.52 -9.68
N LEU A 77 8.14 -5.24 -9.48
CA LEU A 77 7.35 -4.26 -8.75
C LEU A 77 6.01 -3.95 -9.44
N HIS A 78 6.03 -3.80 -10.77
CA HIS A 78 4.81 -3.59 -11.57
C HIS A 78 3.77 -4.70 -11.30
N PHE A 79 4.16 -5.97 -11.49
CA PHE A 79 3.24 -7.09 -11.22
C PHE A 79 2.85 -7.20 -9.75
N ARG A 80 3.77 -6.98 -8.81
CA ARG A 80 3.47 -7.02 -7.37
C ARG A 80 2.43 -5.97 -7.01
N THR A 81 2.54 -4.76 -7.57
CA THR A 81 1.61 -3.66 -7.32
C THR A 81 0.23 -3.96 -7.92
N LEU A 82 0.14 -4.43 -9.16
CA LEU A 82 -1.15 -4.75 -9.80
C LEU A 82 -1.86 -5.91 -9.10
N ILE A 83 -1.13 -7.00 -8.84
CA ILE A 83 -1.68 -8.17 -8.12
C ILE A 83 -2.12 -7.75 -6.72
N GLY A 84 -1.26 -7.03 -5.99
CA GLY A 84 -1.55 -6.56 -4.64
C GLY A 84 -2.78 -5.65 -4.57
N THR A 85 -2.92 -4.74 -5.54
CA THR A 85 -4.10 -3.88 -5.69
C THR A 85 -5.37 -4.72 -5.86
N GLY A 86 -5.34 -5.71 -6.76
CA GLY A 86 -6.45 -6.64 -6.93
C GLY A 86 -6.73 -7.49 -5.67
N CYS A 87 -5.70 -7.86 -4.92
CA CYS A 87 -5.82 -8.63 -3.68
C CYS A 87 -6.33 -7.80 -2.48
N ASN A 88 -6.30 -6.45 -2.54
CA ASN A 88 -6.68 -5.59 -1.43
C ASN A 88 -8.08 -5.94 -0.90
N ALA A 89 -8.26 -5.95 0.42
CA ALA A 89 -9.52 -6.35 1.03
C ALA A 89 -10.67 -5.34 0.81
N ASN A 90 -10.37 -4.10 0.42
CA ASN A 90 -11.38 -3.13 -0.01
C ASN A 90 -11.99 -3.47 -1.39
N VAL A 91 -11.35 -4.37 -2.13
CA VAL A 91 -11.80 -4.83 -3.45
C VAL A 91 -12.60 -6.12 -3.30
N ALA A 92 -13.82 -6.13 -3.81
CA ALA A 92 -14.71 -7.29 -3.80
C ALA A 92 -14.43 -8.24 -4.99
N ALA A 93 -14.30 -7.68 -6.19
CA ALA A 93 -14.06 -8.42 -7.42
C ALA A 93 -13.24 -7.59 -8.41
N VAL A 94 -12.57 -8.26 -9.35
CA VAL A 94 -11.64 -7.61 -10.29
C VAL A 94 -11.91 -8.06 -11.72
N VAL A 95 -12.09 -7.11 -12.62
CA VAL A 95 -11.99 -7.31 -14.07
C VAL A 95 -10.61 -6.82 -14.49
N VAL A 96 -9.79 -7.69 -15.05
CA VAL A 96 -8.43 -7.37 -15.51
C VAL A 96 -8.45 -7.20 -17.03
N ILE A 97 -7.92 -6.09 -17.54
CA ILE A 97 -7.79 -5.85 -18.97
C ILE A 97 -6.33 -5.57 -19.32
N GLY A 98 -5.76 -6.35 -20.21
CA GLY A 98 -4.40 -6.16 -20.71
C GLY A 98 -4.35 -6.28 -22.22
N ILE A 99 -3.23 -5.83 -22.81
CA ILE A 99 -3.00 -6.06 -24.24
C ILE A 99 -2.68 -7.53 -24.46
N GLU A 100 -1.74 -8.10 -23.71
CA GLU A 100 -1.12 -9.40 -23.95
C GLU A 100 -1.73 -10.47 -23.04
N PRO A 101 -2.07 -11.66 -23.59
CA PRO A 101 -2.76 -12.71 -22.82
C PRO A 101 -1.97 -13.28 -21.64
N GLY A 102 -0.64 -13.45 -21.78
CA GLY A 102 0.20 -14.08 -20.75
C GLY A 102 0.36 -13.20 -19.51
N TRP A 103 0.54 -11.89 -19.68
CA TRP A 103 0.57 -10.93 -18.57
C TRP A 103 -0.80 -10.85 -17.88
N THR A 104 -1.86 -10.86 -18.69
CA THR A 104 -3.24 -10.88 -18.17
C THR A 104 -3.47 -12.12 -17.30
N ALA A 105 -3.11 -13.30 -17.78
CA ALA A 105 -3.21 -14.54 -17.01
C ALA A 105 -2.39 -14.49 -15.71
N ARG A 106 -1.16 -14.00 -15.77
CA ARG A 106 -0.29 -13.86 -14.58
C ARG A 106 -0.93 -13.04 -13.46
N VAL A 107 -1.58 -11.92 -13.80
CA VAL A 107 -2.23 -11.06 -12.81
C VAL A 107 -3.51 -11.72 -12.29
N VAL A 108 -4.32 -12.31 -13.16
CA VAL A 108 -5.52 -13.08 -12.78
C VAL A 108 -5.16 -14.21 -11.80
N ASP A 109 -4.16 -15.01 -12.13
CA ASP A 109 -3.70 -16.13 -11.29
C ASP A 109 -3.19 -15.65 -9.92
N GLY A 110 -2.49 -14.51 -9.91
CA GLY A 110 -2.02 -13.88 -8.67
C GLY A 110 -3.16 -13.48 -7.75
N ILE A 111 -4.19 -12.84 -8.29
CA ILE A 111 -5.38 -12.39 -7.54
C ILE A 111 -6.25 -13.57 -7.12
N ALA A 112 -6.46 -14.56 -8.00
CA ALA A 112 -7.29 -15.73 -7.75
C ALA A 112 -6.83 -16.55 -6.53
N LYS A 113 -5.55 -16.51 -6.15
CA LYS A 113 -5.02 -17.16 -4.95
C LYS A 113 -5.68 -16.67 -3.64
N THR A 114 -6.31 -15.52 -3.65
CA THR A 114 -7.08 -15.01 -2.50
C THR A 114 -8.50 -15.57 -2.42
N GLY A 115 -8.96 -16.34 -3.41
CA GLY A 115 -10.34 -16.78 -3.55
C GLY A 115 -11.30 -15.72 -4.11
N LYS A 116 -10.81 -14.52 -4.40
CA LYS A 116 -11.59 -13.38 -4.90
C LYS A 116 -12.06 -13.63 -6.33
N PRO A 117 -13.31 -13.27 -6.69
CA PRO A 117 -13.77 -13.29 -8.06
C PRO A 117 -12.91 -12.38 -8.94
N VAL A 118 -12.29 -12.95 -9.97
CA VAL A 118 -11.45 -12.25 -10.92
C VAL A 118 -11.59 -12.85 -12.30
N GLN A 119 -11.63 -12.00 -13.33
CA GLN A 119 -11.62 -12.45 -14.73
C GLN A 119 -10.80 -11.50 -15.58
N GLY A 120 -9.99 -12.08 -16.48
CA GLY A 120 -9.10 -11.35 -17.37
C GLY A 120 -9.57 -11.34 -18.81
N PHE A 121 -9.23 -10.27 -19.51
CA PHE A 121 -9.51 -10.06 -20.93
C PHE A 121 -8.28 -9.47 -21.61
N ALA A 122 -7.87 -10.07 -22.73
CA ALA A 122 -6.79 -9.56 -23.55
C ALA A 122 -7.34 -8.87 -24.81
N ILE A 123 -6.78 -7.73 -25.16
CA ILE A 123 -7.18 -6.97 -26.36
C ILE A 123 -6.56 -7.61 -27.61
N GLU A 124 -5.33 -8.10 -27.49
CA GLU A 124 -4.63 -8.75 -28.60
C GLU A 124 -5.45 -9.94 -29.15
N GLY A 125 -5.63 -9.96 -30.48
CA GLY A 125 -6.43 -10.97 -31.16
C GLY A 125 -7.95 -10.80 -31.05
N ASN A 126 -8.45 -9.93 -30.18
CA ASN A 126 -9.91 -9.69 -29.99
C ASN A 126 -10.37 -8.31 -30.42
N GLY A 127 -9.49 -7.31 -30.32
CA GLY A 127 -9.83 -5.91 -30.47
C GLY A 127 -10.49 -5.31 -29.22
N ASP A 128 -10.46 -3.99 -29.13
CA ASP A 128 -10.92 -3.23 -27.96
C ASP A 128 -12.44 -3.33 -27.75
N LEU A 129 -13.24 -3.14 -28.78
CA LEU A 129 -14.71 -3.12 -28.68
C LEU A 129 -15.27 -4.46 -28.17
N LYS A 130 -14.77 -5.59 -28.70
CA LYS A 130 -15.18 -6.92 -28.26
C LYS A 130 -14.73 -7.20 -26.82
N THR A 131 -13.54 -6.74 -26.47
CA THR A 131 -13.01 -6.84 -25.11
C THR A 131 -13.85 -6.02 -24.13
N ILE A 132 -14.21 -4.77 -24.47
CA ILE A 132 -15.06 -3.90 -23.66
C ILE A 132 -16.44 -4.54 -23.45
N GLU A 133 -17.05 -5.09 -24.51
CA GLU A 133 -18.35 -5.76 -24.39
C GLU A 133 -18.29 -6.95 -23.42
N ALA A 134 -17.34 -7.87 -23.61
CA ALA A 134 -17.20 -9.05 -22.80
C ALA A 134 -16.88 -8.71 -21.33
N ALA A 135 -15.95 -7.79 -21.12
CA ALA A 135 -15.56 -7.31 -19.80
C ALA A 135 -16.71 -6.60 -19.08
N SER A 136 -17.54 -5.81 -19.80
CA SER A 136 -18.70 -5.13 -19.23
C SER A 136 -19.75 -6.12 -18.71
N ARG A 137 -20.00 -7.23 -19.41
CA ARG A 137 -20.91 -8.28 -18.94
C ARG A 137 -20.46 -8.90 -17.63
N VAL A 138 -19.17 -9.20 -17.50
CA VAL A 138 -18.58 -9.74 -16.27
C VAL A 138 -18.56 -8.71 -15.16
N ALA A 139 -18.22 -7.45 -15.46
CA ALA A 139 -18.27 -6.36 -14.51
C ALA A 139 -19.67 -6.19 -13.89
N GLN A 140 -20.72 -6.28 -14.72
CA GLN A 140 -22.11 -6.25 -14.24
C GLN A 140 -22.42 -7.41 -13.29
N GLN A 141 -22.01 -8.64 -13.61
CA GLN A 141 -22.19 -9.81 -12.73
C GLN A 141 -21.46 -9.61 -11.40
N PHE A 142 -20.23 -9.09 -11.44
CA PHE A 142 -19.46 -8.82 -10.24
C PHE A 142 -20.07 -7.73 -9.37
N VAL A 143 -20.65 -6.68 -9.97
CA VAL A 143 -21.38 -5.64 -9.21
C VAL A 143 -22.60 -6.25 -8.54
N MET A 144 -23.42 -7.04 -9.25
CA MET A 144 -24.57 -7.71 -8.67
C MET A 144 -24.16 -8.62 -7.50
N TRP A 145 -23.15 -9.45 -7.69
CA TRP A 145 -22.60 -10.29 -6.64
C TRP A 145 -22.07 -9.47 -5.43
N ALA A 146 -21.37 -8.36 -5.68
CA ALA A 146 -20.83 -7.51 -4.63
C ALA A 146 -21.94 -6.81 -3.81
N THR A 147 -23.08 -6.47 -4.42
CA THR A 147 -24.21 -5.84 -3.71
C THR A 147 -24.88 -6.79 -2.69
N GLU A 148 -24.72 -8.09 -2.84
CA GLU A 148 -25.24 -9.08 -1.88
C GLU A 148 -24.38 -9.22 -0.62
N LYS A 149 -23.13 -8.73 -0.67
CA LYS A 149 -22.21 -8.83 0.47
C LYS A 149 -22.62 -7.86 1.57
N GLN A 150 -22.71 -8.39 2.79
CA GLN A 150 -23.02 -7.61 3.98
C GLN A 150 -21.77 -7.33 4.82
N ARG A 151 -21.78 -6.22 5.55
CA ARG A 151 -20.77 -5.96 6.58
C ARG A 151 -21.04 -6.85 7.78
N GLU A 152 -19.99 -7.37 8.38
CA GLU A 152 -20.03 -8.11 9.62
C GLU A 152 -19.20 -7.43 10.71
N GLN A 153 -19.40 -7.82 11.95
CA GLN A 153 -18.62 -7.31 13.05
C GLN A 153 -17.21 -7.89 13.00
N CYS A 154 -16.23 -7.00 12.92
CA CYS A 154 -14.80 -7.28 12.95
C CYS A 154 -14.16 -6.56 14.13
N THR A 155 -12.88 -6.83 14.40
CA THR A 155 -12.15 -6.23 15.52
C THR A 155 -10.86 -5.56 15.07
N ILE A 156 -10.37 -4.59 15.83
CA ILE A 156 -9.21 -3.73 15.45
C ILE A 156 -7.95 -4.54 15.13
N ASP A 157 -7.76 -5.72 15.68
CA ASP A 157 -6.66 -6.62 15.34
C ASP A 157 -6.71 -7.16 13.89
N GLU A 158 -7.85 -7.00 13.21
CA GLU A 158 -8.03 -7.35 11.81
C GLU A 158 -7.82 -6.13 10.88
N LEU A 159 -7.68 -4.90 11.45
CA LEU A 159 -7.58 -3.66 10.68
C LEU A 159 -6.13 -3.36 10.27
N TRP A 160 -5.94 -3.03 9.00
CA TRP A 160 -4.66 -2.62 8.45
C TRP A 160 -4.72 -1.14 8.04
N VAL A 161 -3.87 -0.33 8.67
CA VAL A 161 -3.85 1.14 8.53
C VAL A 161 -2.48 1.59 8.07
N SER A 162 -2.40 2.43 7.06
CA SER A 162 -1.15 3.08 6.67
C SER A 162 -1.20 4.59 6.86
N THR A 163 -0.03 5.18 6.94
CA THR A 163 0.13 6.61 7.17
C THR A 163 1.07 7.23 6.14
N LYS A 164 0.76 8.44 5.70
CA LYS A 164 1.52 9.24 4.75
C LYS A 164 1.37 10.71 5.10
N CYS A 165 2.46 11.47 5.05
CA CYS A 165 2.37 12.94 5.12
C CYS A 165 1.80 13.51 3.82
N GLY A 166 1.01 14.58 3.91
CA GLY A 166 0.62 15.39 2.75
C GLY A 166 1.74 16.35 2.32
N GLU A 167 1.36 17.48 1.77
CA GLU A 167 2.29 18.61 1.62
C GLU A 167 2.53 19.22 3.00
N SER A 168 3.67 18.89 3.60
CA SER A 168 3.94 19.16 5.00
C SER A 168 4.30 20.65 5.24
N ASP A 169 3.84 21.16 6.38
CA ASP A 169 4.24 22.45 6.95
C ASP A 169 4.56 22.28 8.44
N THR A 170 4.81 23.37 9.15
CA THR A 170 5.08 23.35 10.60
C THR A 170 3.95 22.66 11.39
N THR A 171 2.68 22.81 10.96
CA THR A 171 1.54 22.20 11.65
C THR A 171 1.50 20.69 11.48
N SER A 172 2.10 20.16 10.42
CA SER A 172 2.23 18.71 10.21
C SER A 172 3.05 18.06 11.33
N GLY A 173 4.20 18.65 11.68
CA GLY A 173 5.05 18.15 12.77
C GLY A 173 4.52 18.41 14.16
N LEU A 174 3.75 19.49 14.35
CA LEU A 174 3.21 19.90 15.66
C LEU A 174 1.84 19.31 15.98
N ALA A 175 1.03 18.97 14.98
CA ALA A 175 -0.35 18.52 15.17
C ALA A 175 -0.68 17.23 14.43
N SER A 176 -0.64 17.20 13.10
CA SER A 176 -1.15 16.04 12.32
C SER A 176 -0.35 14.78 12.58
N CYS A 177 0.98 14.83 12.44
CA CYS A 177 1.84 13.66 12.65
C CYS A 177 1.79 13.14 14.10
N PRO A 178 1.88 13.99 15.15
CA PRO A 178 1.68 13.53 16.53
C PRO A 178 0.30 12.95 16.80
N THR A 179 -0.76 13.48 16.17
CA THR A 179 -2.11 12.93 16.30
C THR A 179 -2.18 11.52 15.72
N VAL A 180 -1.63 11.33 14.52
CA VAL A 180 -1.52 10.00 13.89
C VAL A 180 -0.66 9.07 14.74
N GLY A 181 0.48 9.53 15.24
CA GLY A 181 1.33 8.75 16.14
C GLY A 181 0.65 8.33 17.42
N ASN A 182 -0.17 9.19 18.01
CA ASN A 182 -1.00 8.85 19.17
C ASN A 182 -2.03 7.76 18.83
N LEU A 183 -2.63 7.80 17.63
CA LEU A 183 -3.50 6.73 17.16
C LEU A 183 -2.74 5.41 17.04
N ILE A 184 -1.55 5.41 16.41
CA ILE A 184 -0.70 4.21 16.28
C ILE A 184 -0.40 3.61 17.67
N ASP A 185 0.04 4.44 18.62
CA ASP A 185 0.31 4.00 20.00
C ASP A 185 -0.91 3.39 20.71
N LYS A 186 -2.14 3.73 20.29
CA LYS A 186 -3.39 3.19 20.84
C LYS A 186 -3.82 1.90 20.17
N ILE A 187 -3.67 1.78 18.84
CA ILE A 187 -4.17 0.62 18.09
C ILE A 187 -3.16 -0.53 17.99
N ASP A 188 -1.85 -0.25 18.09
CA ASP A 188 -0.82 -1.29 18.11
C ASP A 188 -0.99 -2.30 19.26
N PRO A 189 -1.24 -1.88 20.52
CA PRO A 189 -1.53 -2.82 21.60
C PRO A 189 -2.82 -3.61 21.42
N LEU A 190 -3.75 -3.14 20.60
CA LEU A 190 -4.99 -3.84 20.23
C LEU A 190 -4.78 -4.87 19.12
N GLY A 191 -3.58 -4.94 18.55
CA GLY A 191 -3.21 -5.92 17.53
C GLY A 191 -3.39 -5.45 16.09
N ALA A 192 -3.66 -4.17 15.84
CA ALA A 192 -3.72 -3.62 14.49
C ALA A 192 -2.40 -3.80 13.73
N THR A 193 -2.48 -3.91 12.41
CA THR A 193 -1.30 -3.85 11.54
C THR A 193 -1.21 -2.46 10.96
N THR A 194 -0.09 -1.79 11.18
CA THR A 194 0.10 -0.41 10.74
C THR A 194 1.36 -0.27 9.89
N CYS A 195 1.41 0.75 9.04
CA CYS A 195 2.54 0.99 8.15
C CYS A 195 2.78 2.49 7.98
N PHE A 196 4.04 2.86 7.88
CA PHE A 196 4.48 4.17 7.42
C PHE A 196 5.57 3.97 6.36
N GLY A 197 5.87 5.00 5.59
CA GLY A 197 6.87 4.93 4.52
C GLY A 197 7.69 6.22 4.46
N GLU A 198 8.04 6.62 3.21
CA GLU A 198 8.71 7.90 2.90
C GLU A 198 10.19 7.89 3.29
N THR A 199 10.94 6.94 2.72
CA THR A 199 12.39 6.80 2.93
C THR A 199 13.13 8.12 2.67
N SER A 200 12.69 8.87 1.66
CA SER A 200 13.28 10.17 1.28
C SER A 200 13.07 11.29 2.29
N GLU A 201 12.19 11.12 3.27
CA GLU A 201 11.90 12.13 4.30
C GLU A 201 12.40 11.72 5.69
N LEU A 202 13.46 10.92 5.77
CA LEU A 202 14.02 10.45 7.05
C LEU A 202 15.48 10.85 7.25
N THR A 203 16.07 11.59 6.32
CA THR A 203 17.44 12.13 6.46
C THR A 203 17.52 13.07 7.66
N GLY A 204 18.44 12.75 8.59
CA GLY A 204 18.60 13.44 9.88
C GLY A 204 17.83 12.80 11.04
N ALA A 205 16.82 11.95 10.77
CA ALA A 205 16.07 11.20 11.79
C ALA A 205 16.46 9.72 11.87
N GLU A 206 17.40 9.24 11.07
CA GLU A 206 17.80 7.83 10.98
C GLU A 206 18.23 7.23 12.33
N THR A 207 18.91 8.00 13.17
CA THR A 207 19.32 7.57 14.51
C THR A 207 18.12 7.28 15.41
N GLU A 208 17.08 8.11 15.35
CA GLU A 208 15.84 7.91 16.11
C GLU A 208 15.05 6.72 15.54
N MET A 209 15.07 6.55 14.23
CA MET A 209 14.49 5.36 13.59
C MET A 209 15.14 4.07 14.07
N VAL A 210 16.47 4.00 14.16
CA VAL A 210 17.19 2.85 14.69
C VAL A 210 16.76 2.51 16.12
N LYS A 211 16.58 3.51 16.99
CA LYS A 211 16.11 3.31 18.38
C LYS A 211 14.67 2.76 18.45
N ARG A 212 13.88 3.01 17.44
CA ARG A 212 12.47 2.57 17.38
C ARG A 212 12.29 1.21 16.70
N ALA A 213 13.33 0.60 16.18
CA ALA A 213 13.30 -0.78 15.69
C ALA A 213 13.00 -1.76 16.82
N LEU A 214 12.30 -2.86 16.49
CA LEU A 214 12.01 -3.92 17.46
C LEU A 214 13.29 -4.54 18.01
N ASP A 215 14.25 -4.81 17.11
CA ASP A 215 15.54 -5.40 17.43
C ASP A 215 16.64 -4.92 16.45
N ARG A 216 17.87 -5.37 16.68
CA ARG A 216 19.04 -5.00 15.86
C ARG A 216 18.88 -5.43 14.39
N LYS A 217 18.30 -6.59 14.12
CA LYS A 217 18.12 -7.09 12.76
C LYS A 217 17.18 -6.19 11.95
N VAL A 218 16.11 -5.71 12.58
CA VAL A 218 15.17 -4.76 11.96
C VAL A 218 15.85 -3.40 11.75
N ALA A 219 16.64 -2.93 12.71
CA ALA A 219 17.42 -1.70 12.57
C ALA A 219 18.42 -1.79 11.39
N ASP A 220 19.16 -2.90 11.29
CA ASP A 220 20.12 -3.10 10.20
C ASP A 220 19.43 -3.16 8.83
N LYS A 221 18.23 -3.77 8.75
CA LYS A 221 17.42 -3.78 7.52
C LYS A 221 16.97 -2.38 7.12
N PHE A 222 16.52 -1.55 8.09
CA PHE A 222 16.20 -0.15 7.86
C PHE A 222 17.41 0.64 7.35
N MET A 223 18.55 0.51 8.01
CA MET A 223 19.78 1.20 7.60
C MET A 223 20.25 0.77 6.22
N GLY A 224 19.99 -0.48 5.82
CA GLY A 224 20.26 -0.96 4.45
C GLY A 224 19.45 -0.17 3.41
N VAL A 225 18.16 0.02 3.63
CA VAL A 225 17.27 0.80 2.76
C VAL A 225 17.69 2.28 2.78
N PHE A 226 17.90 2.86 3.94
CA PHE A 226 18.31 4.25 4.09
C PHE A 226 19.63 4.55 3.38
N ASN A 227 20.67 3.72 3.59
CA ASN A 227 21.96 3.88 2.96
C ASN A 227 21.92 3.70 1.45
N ALA A 228 21.07 2.78 0.94
CA ALA A 228 20.86 2.63 -0.49
C ALA A 228 20.28 3.91 -1.11
N TYR A 229 19.34 4.56 -0.42
CA TYR A 229 18.80 5.84 -0.83
C TYR A 229 19.84 6.96 -0.80
N GLN A 230 20.65 7.08 0.25
CA GLN A 230 21.75 8.06 0.34
C GLN A 230 22.77 7.85 -0.78
N SER A 231 23.17 6.59 -1.06
CA SER A 231 24.08 6.26 -2.14
C SER A 231 23.51 6.63 -3.52
N MET A 232 22.19 6.59 -3.68
CA MET A 232 21.53 7.06 -4.90
C MET A 232 21.67 8.58 -5.05
N ILE A 233 21.46 9.37 -3.98
CA ILE A 233 21.64 10.82 -3.97
C ILE A 233 23.08 11.19 -4.36
N GLU A 234 24.07 10.55 -3.72
CA GLU A 234 25.50 10.76 -4.02
C GLU A 234 25.84 10.42 -5.48
N ARG A 235 25.31 9.30 -5.98
CA ARG A 235 25.51 8.85 -7.36
C ARG A 235 25.01 9.86 -8.38
N TYR A 236 23.87 10.50 -8.11
CA TYR A 236 23.29 11.52 -9.00
C TYR A 236 23.83 12.91 -8.72
N LYS A 237 24.76 13.08 -7.77
CA LYS A 237 25.38 14.35 -7.39
C LYS A 237 24.34 15.42 -7.05
N THR A 238 23.25 14.99 -6.46
CA THR A 238 22.27 15.90 -5.85
C THR A 238 22.71 16.18 -4.42
N ASP A 239 22.54 17.40 -3.95
CA ASP A 239 22.67 17.71 -2.54
C ASP A 239 21.54 17.00 -1.76
N ASP A 240 21.73 16.75 -0.50
CA ASP A 240 20.91 16.11 0.53
C ASP A 240 19.37 16.21 0.39
N LEU A 241 18.82 16.22 -0.80
CA LEU A 241 17.43 16.49 -1.15
C LEU A 241 17.01 17.96 -1.08
N SER A 242 17.91 18.90 -0.75
CA SER A 242 17.54 20.32 -0.66
C SER A 242 17.00 20.89 -1.99
N ASP A 243 17.25 20.23 -3.11
CA ASP A 243 16.63 20.56 -4.40
C ASP A 243 15.17 20.11 -4.50
N SER A 244 14.75 19.12 -3.74
CA SER A 244 13.41 18.53 -3.80
C SER A 244 12.68 18.48 -2.45
N GLN A 245 13.41 18.48 -1.34
CA GLN A 245 12.90 18.38 0.02
C GLN A 245 13.73 19.23 1.01
N PRO A 246 13.14 20.17 1.74
CA PRO A 246 11.74 20.62 1.66
C PRO A 246 11.41 21.33 0.35
N THR A 247 10.18 21.17 -0.13
CA THR A 247 9.67 21.93 -1.27
C THR A 247 9.56 23.41 -0.94
N LYS A 248 9.40 24.26 -1.96
CA LYS A 248 9.12 25.71 -1.74
C LYS A 248 7.86 25.93 -0.88
N GLY A 249 6.85 25.04 -1.02
CA GLY A 249 5.64 25.06 -0.19
C GLY A 249 5.95 24.73 1.27
N ASN A 250 6.77 23.70 1.51
CA ASN A 250 7.20 23.34 2.87
C ASN A 250 7.96 24.49 3.54
N ILE A 251 8.89 25.16 2.81
CA ILE A 251 9.67 26.31 3.32
C ILE A 251 8.74 27.48 3.65
N ALA A 252 7.82 27.81 2.74
CA ALA A 252 6.82 28.86 2.99
C ALA A 252 5.92 28.53 4.20
N GLY A 253 5.66 27.24 4.45
CA GLY A 253 4.94 26.73 5.62
C GLY A 253 5.79 26.59 6.89
N GLY A 254 7.07 27.01 6.87
CA GLY A 254 7.94 27.08 8.04
C GLY A 254 8.87 25.87 8.25
N LEU A 255 8.92 24.91 7.32
CA LEU A 255 9.91 23.81 7.34
C LEU A 255 11.11 24.19 6.46
N THR A 256 12.22 24.54 7.08
CA THR A 256 13.36 25.13 6.37
C THR A 256 14.46 24.13 6.03
N THR A 257 14.52 23.00 6.71
CA THR A 257 15.53 21.94 6.48
C THR A 257 14.88 20.55 6.35
N ILE A 258 15.64 19.62 5.76
CA ILE A 258 15.20 18.22 5.64
C ILE A 258 15.11 17.56 7.01
N GLU A 259 15.96 17.88 7.96
CA GLU A 259 15.93 17.37 9.32
C GLU A 259 14.65 17.78 10.06
N GLU A 260 14.25 19.06 9.96
CA GLU A 260 12.98 19.53 10.53
C GLU A 260 11.80 18.75 9.97
N LYS A 261 11.79 18.53 8.64
CA LYS A 261 10.77 17.73 7.97
C LYS A 261 10.82 16.26 8.44
N ALA A 262 12.01 15.67 8.55
CA ALA A 262 12.20 14.28 8.99
C ALA A 262 11.75 14.07 10.43
N PHE A 263 12.07 14.97 11.35
CA PHE A 263 11.60 14.90 12.74
C PHE A 263 10.07 15.08 12.84
N GLY A 264 9.48 15.92 12.02
CA GLY A 264 8.02 16.01 11.88
C GLY A 264 7.40 14.69 11.39
N ASN A 265 7.96 14.12 10.33
CA ASN A 265 7.56 12.84 9.77
C ASN A 265 7.69 11.70 10.79
N PHE A 266 8.76 11.67 11.57
CA PHE A 266 9.01 10.70 12.63
C PHE A 266 7.89 10.67 13.68
N GLN A 267 7.22 11.79 13.97
CA GLN A 267 6.16 11.84 14.99
C GLN A 267 4.96 10.94 14.66
N LYS A 268 4.72 10.63 13.38
CA LYS A 268 3.57 9.81 12.96
C LYS A 268 3.66 8.34 13.38
N ILE A 269 4.81 7.87 13.86
CA ILE A 269 4.98 6.50 14.38
C ILE A 269 4.69 6.37 15.89
N GLY A 270 4.29 7.47 16.53
CA GLY A 270 4.01 7.53 17.97
C GLY A 270 5.26 7.59 18.83
N HIS A 271 5.10 7.48 20.15
CA HIS A 271 6.20 7.55 21.13
C HIS A 271 6.58 6.19 21.73
N LYS A 272 5.69 5.20 21.65
CA LYS A 272 5.84 3.90 22.35
C LYS A 272 6.00 2.73 21.39
N THR A 273 5.39 2.81 20.24
CA THR A 273 5.34 1.73 19.26
C THR A 273 6.71 1.53 18.61
N LYS A 274 7.14 0.28 18.48
CA LYS A 274 8.34 -0.11 17.74
C LYS A 274 7.92 -0.74 16.41
N TYR A 275 8.63 -0.43 15.33
CA TYR A 275 8.37 -1.13 14.09
C TYR A 275 9.01 -2.52 14.09
N VAL A 276 8.24 -3.50 13.58
CA VAL A 276 8.55 -4.93 13.70
C VAL A 276 9.29 -5.49 12.49
N ASP A 277 9.20 -4.81 11.36
CA ASP A 277 9.95 -5.16 10.14
C ASP A 277 10.01 -3.99 9.16
N VAL A 278 10.83 -4.16 8.12
CA VAL A 278 10.99 -3.28 6.97
C VAL A 278 10.50 -4.03 5.74
N LEU A 279 9.66 -3.40 4.95
CA LEU A 279 9.05 -3.93 3.73
C LEU A 279 9.67 -3.26 2.50
N GLY A 280 9.85 -4.02 1.45
CA GLY A 280 10.05 -3.45 0.13
C GLY A 280 8.76 -2.81 -0.41
N PRO A 281 8.84 -2.03 -1.52
CA PRO A 281 7.67 -1.41 -2.15
C PRO A 281 6.59 -2.44 -2.48
N ALA A 282 5.34 -2.17 -2.07
CA ALA A 282 4.18 -3.04 -2.25
C ALA A 282 4.31 -4.45 -1.64
N GLU A 283 5.25 -4.68 -0.72
CA GLU A 283 5.43 -5.96 -0.04
C GLU A 283 4.41 -6.11 1.09
N THR A 284 3.73 -7.25 1.13
CA THR A 284 2.73 -7.54 2.16
C THR A 284 3.40 -7.94 3.49
N PRO A 285 2.97 -7.39 4.64
CA PRO A 285 3.41 -7.82 5.96
C PRO A 285 3.28 -9.33 6.19
N ALA A 286 4.38 -9.99 6.57
CA ALA A 286 4.43 -11.43 6.80
C ALA A 286 4.63 -11.83 8.27
N LYS A 287 4.98 -10.88 9.16
CA LYS A 287 5.30 -11.17 10.57
C LYS A 287 4.12 -11.00 11.54
N GLY A 288 2.90 -10.82 11.03
CA GLY A 288 1.71 -10.61 11.85
C GLY A 288 1.43 -9.12 12.13
N SER A 289 0.72 -8.83 13.22
CA SER A 289 0.37 -7.46 13.61
C SER A 289 1.57 -6.66 14.14
N GLY A 290 1.48 -5.35 14.01
CA GLY A 290 2.47 -4.39 14.49
C GLY A 290 2.71 -3.26 13.49
N LEU A 291 3.63 -2.36 13.81
CA LEU A 291 4.03 -1.27 12.95
C LEU A 291 5.13 -1.74 11.97
N TYR A 292 4.98 -1.42 10.69
CA TYR A 292 5.95 -1.72 9.63
C TYR A 292 6.47 -0.43 9.01
N PHE A 293 7.73 -0.41 8.63
CA PHE A 293 8.27 0.58 7.72
C PHE A 293 8.24 0.01 6.30
N MET A 294 7.77 0.76 5.31
CA MET A 294 7.85 0.39 3.89
C MET A 294 8.75 1.35 3.15
N ASP A 295 9.70 0.81 2.40
CA ASP A 295 10.51 1.60 1.48
C ASP A 295 9.63 2.18 0.39
N THR A 296 9.39 3.47 0.45
CA THR A 296 8.61 4.23 -0.54
C THR A 296 9.20 5.61 -0.75
N SER A 297 8.94 6.18 -1.92
CA SER A 297 9.17 7.61 -2.12
C SER A 297 8.21 8.45 -1.26
N SER A 298 8.47 9.75 -1.16
CA SER A 298 7.57 10.73 -0.56
C SER A 298 6.46 11.21 -1.50
N ALA A 299 6.47 10.79 -2.78
CA ALA A 299 5.37 11.07 -3.69
C ALA A 299 4.08 10.38 -3.19
N ALA A 300 3.06 11.18 -2.86
CA ALA A 300 1.87 10.70 -2.18
C ALA A 300 1.15 9.59 -2.94
N ALA A 301 0.94 9.77 -4.24
CA ALA A 301 0.26 8.79 -5.07
C ALA A 301 1.02 7.46 -5.12
N GLU A 302 2.35 7.51 -5.25
CA GLU A 302 3.19 6.31 -5.28
C GLU A 302 3.18 5.58 -3.93
N CYS A 303 3.46 6.30 -2.84
CA CYS A 303 3.49 5.73 -1.50
C CYS A 303 2.17 5.05 -1.13
N VAL A 304 1.03 5.74 -1.32
CA VAL A 304 -0.30 5.21 -0.99
C VAL A 304 -0.67 4.02 -1.89
N THR A 305 -0.31 4.07 -3.18
CA THR A 305 -0.53 2.94 -4.11
C THR A 305 0.22 1.70 -3.65
N GLN A 306 1.49 1.84 -3.26
CA GLN A 306 2.30 0.71 -2.79
C GLN A 306 1.80 0.17 -1.45
N GLN A 307 1.39 1.03 -0.52
CA GLN A 307 0.77 0.61 0.74
C GLN A 307 -0.58 -0.09 0.52
N ALA A 308 -1.41 0.42 -0.39
CA ALA A 308 -2.66 -0.23 -0.76
C ALA A 308 -2.42 -1.60 -1.41
N ALA A 309 -1.44 -1.71 -2.32
CA ALA A 309 -1.04 -2.97 -2.93
C ALA A 309 -0.51 -3.97 -1.89
N ALA A 310 0.19 -3.50 -0.85
CA ALA A 310 0.62 -4.35 0.26
C ALA A 310 -0.53 -4.87 1.13
N GLY A 311 -1.75 -4.33 0.98
CA GLY A 311 -2.98 -4.79 1.63
C GLY A 311 -3.53 -3.88 2.72
N PHE A 312 -3.00 -2.67 2.90
CA PHE A 312 -3.57 -1.69 3.82
C PHE A 312 -4.89 -1.15 3.28
N VAL A 313 -5.89 -0.98 4.14
CA VAL A 313 -7.28 -0.68 3.76
C VAL A 313 -7.76 0.69 4.26
N VAL A 314 -7.05 1.29 5.20
CA VAL A 314 -7.24 2.67 5.67
C VAL A 314 -5.94 3.42 5.48
N HIS A 315 -6.01 4.58 4.87
CA HIS A 315 -4.85 5.46 4.66
C HIS A 315 -5.11 6.79 5.38
N LEU A 316 -4.24 7.13 6.32
CA LEU A 316 -4.24 8.42 7.01
C LEU A 316 -3.27 9.34 6.26
N PHE A 317 -3.79 10.48 5.82
CA PHE A 317 -3.09 11.36 4.92
C PHE A 317 -3.18 12.81 5.41
#